data_fc22e2b2a768ddeecd87d90fcb9d9dfc
#
_entry.id   fc22e2b2a768ddeecd87d90fcb9d9dfc
#
_cell.length_a   1.000
_cell.length_b   1.000
_cell.length_c   1.000
_cell.angle_alpha   90.00
_cell.angle_beta   90.00
_cell.angle_gamma   90.00
#
_symmetry.space_group_name_H-M   'P 1'
#
loop_
_entity.id
_entity.type
_entity.pdbx_description
1 polymer ?
#
loop_
_entity_poly.entity_id
_entity_poly.type
_entity_poly.pdbx_seq_one_letter_code
_entity_poly.pdbx_strand_id
1 'polypeptide(L)'
;MAESMRGLKRTCRCAELSEENIGQEVTVMGWVQKARNTGGLIFVDLRDRSGLLQINFQEEKLGQELFDKAYKLRSEFVIAVVGTVVAREGGINKNLPTGAIEVVATKLRVLSEAQTPPFPIEEDIKTKEDLRLKYRYLDLRRPDLQRNLIMRSKIATLTRQFLADEGFLEIETPMLNKSTPEGARDYLVPSRVHPGCFYALPQSPQLFKQLLMCSGYDRYFQLARCFRDEDLRADRQPEFTQIDMELSFVDVDDVIDVNERYLKKLFREVLDVEVQLPIQRMTWQEAMDRFGSDKPDLRFGMELTDVSEVVKDCGFGVFTAALENGGSVRGINAKGQGGMPRKKIDKLTAFVKDYGAKGLAYVAIQEDGTVKSSFAKFMTEEQMQALIAAMNGEAGDLLLFAADKNKVVWDSLGALRIELAKQLELLDKNEYRFVWITEFPLLEWSEEQNRFVAMHHPFTMPMEEDLQYIESDPGRVRAKAYDIVLNGNEIGGGSVRIFQDDIQEKMFHALGFTDEQAYSQFGFLLDAFKYGVPPHAGLAYGLDRLVMLMAKQDSIRDVIAFPKIKDASCLMTEAPTPADTKQLEELGLEVVTEEK
;
A
#
# COMPACT_ATOMS: atom_id res chain seq x y z
N MET A 1 41.69 -16.67 2.38
CA MET A 1 41.20 -17.41 1.19
C MET A 1 39.93 -18.16 1.55
N ALA A 2 38.92 -18.11 0.68
CA ALA A 2 37.66 -18.83 0.87
C ALA A 2 37.90 -20.36 0.92
N GLU A 3 37.27 -21.02 1.87
CA GLU A 3 37.40 -22.47 2.08
C GLU A 3 36.18 -23.22 1.51
N SER A 4 36.39 -24.48 1.10
CA SER A 4 35.34 -25.30 0.50
C SER A 4 34.28 -25.74 1.51
N MET A 5 33.04 -25.80 1.08
CA MET A 5 31.92 -26.45 1.78
C MET A 5 32.01 -27.99 1.82
N ARG A 6 32.94 -28.61 1.08
CA ARG A 6 33.02 -30.07 0.94
C ARG A 6 33.08 -30.77 2.30
N GLY A 7 32.16 -31.71 2.51
CA GLY A 7 32.06 -32.47 3.75
C GLY A 7 31.36 -31.75 4.91
N LEU A 8 30.79 -30.56 4.68
CA LEU A 8 29.93 -29.85 5.64
C LEU A 8 28.49 -29.74 5.13
N LYS A 9 27.55 -29.95 6.02
CA LYS A 9 26.11 -29.71 5.78
C LYS A 9 25.58 -28.95 6.99
N ARG A 10 24.90 -27.83 6.75
CA ARG A 10 24.21 -27.11 7.80
C ARG A 10 23.11 -28.00 8.41
N THR A 11 23.10 -28.20 9.73
CA THR A 11 22.13 -29.02 10.45
C THR A 11 20.87 -28.27 10.85
N CYS A 12 21.02 -26.98 11.19
CA CYS A 12 19.95 -26.10 11.64
C CYS A 12 20.28 -24.63 11.36
N ARG A 13 19.29 -23.74 11.50
CA ARG A 13 19.51 -22.31 11.51
C ARG A 13 19.83 -21.83 12.93
N CYS A 14 20.40 -20.60 13.01
CA CYS A 14 20.88 -20.02 14.27
C CYS A 14 19.79 -19.97 15.36
N ALA A 15 18.63 -19.41 15.07
CA ALA A 15 17.58 -19.25 16.07
C ALA A 15 16.58 -20.42 16.13
N GLU A 16 16.85 -21.53 15.44
CA GLU A 16 16.14 -22.79 15.63
C GLU A 16 16.65 -23.57 16.86
N LEU A 17 17.79 -23.15 17.44
CA LEU A 17 18.39 -23.76 18.62
C LEU A 17 17.83 -23.16 19.92
N SER A 18 17.61 -24.03 20.90
CA SER A 18 17.12 -23.69 22.23
C SER A 18 17.89 -24.50 23.31
N GLU A 19 17.50 -24.35 24.56
CA GLU A 19 18.06 -25.15 25.68
C GLU A 19 17.84 -26.66 25.51
N GLU A 20 16.84 -27.07 24.73
CA GLU A 20 16.57 -28.49 24.42
C GLU A 20 17.68 -29.13 23.56
N ASN A 21 18.50 -28.33 22.90
CA ASN A 21 19.61 -28.79 22.06
C ASN A 21 20.94 -28.88 22.81
N ILE A 22 21.00 -28.58 24.11
CA ILE A 22 22.23 -28.64 24.89
C ILE A 22 22.82 -30.06 24.83
N GLY A 23 24.14 -30.12 24.55
CA GLY A 23 24.89 -31.38 24.38
C GLY A 23 24.91 -31.89 22.93
N GLN A 24 24.11 -31.34 22.01
CA GLN A 24 24.11 -31.73 20.60
C GLN A 24 25.26 -31.08 19.83
N GLU A 25 25.91 -31.84 18.96
CA GLU A 25 26.83 -31.29 17.95
C GLU A 25 26.03 -30.76 16.78
N VAL A 26 26.28 -29.49 16.40
CA VAL A 26 25.59 -28.80 15.30
C VAL A 26 26.56 -28.19 14.32
N THR A 27 26.13 -28.04 13.09
CA THR A 27 26.81 -27.25 12.07
C THR A 27 25.94 -26.07 11.72
N VAL A 28 26.36 -24.87 12.09
CA VAL A 28 25.69 -23.59 11.80
C VAL A 28 26.50 -22.78 10.81
N MET A 29 25.82 -22.03 9.95
CA MET A 29 26.43 -21.20 8.91
C MET A 29 25.70 -19.88 8.77
N GLY A 30 26.45 -18.80 8.62
CA GLY A 30 25.89 -17.47 8.51
C GLY A 30 26.94 -16.40 8.36
N TRP A 31 26.53 -15.18 8.59
CA TRP A 31 27.35 -13.98 8.55
C TRP A 31 27.79 -13.59 9.97
N VAL A 32 29.05 -13.21 10.12
CA VAL A 32 29.57 -12.63 11.36
C VAL A 32 28.94 -11.24 11.56
N GLN A 33 28.06 -11.09 12.53
CA GLN A 33 27.52 -9.78 12.91
C GLN A 33 28.56 -8.97 13.68
N LYS A 34 29.14 -9.60 14.70
CA LYS A 34 30.14 -8.98 15.58
C LYS A 34 31.07 -10.04 16.14
N ALA A 35 32.35 -9.71 16.25
CA ALA A 35 33.35 -10.53 16.93
C ALA A 35 33.96 -9.75 18.11
N ARG A 36 34.14 -10.42 19.26
CA ARG A 36 34.70 -9.84 20.52
C ARG A 36 35.75 -10.76 21.05
N ASN A 37 36.94 -10.24 21.35
CA ASN A 37 38.03 -10.97 22.00
C ASN A 37 38.15 -10.53 23.47
N THR A 38 38.17 -11.49 24.38
CA THR A 38 38.23 -11.29 25.83
C THR A 38 39.42 -12.04 26.48
N GLY A 39 40.52 -12.23 25.73
CA GLY A 39 41.73 -12.89 26.23
C GLY A 39 41.54 -14.42 26.36
N GLY A 40 41.90 -15.19 25.33
CA GLY A 40 41.74 -16.65 25.31
C GLY A 40 40.32 -17.15 24.89
N LEU A 41 39.35 -16.24 24.80
CA LEU A 41 38.01 -16.51 24.32
C LEU A 41 37.62 -15.51 23.21
N ILE A 42 37.06 -16.00 22.11
CA ILE A 42 36.50 -15.16 21.06
C ILE A 42 35.00 -15.48 20.92
N PHE A 43 34.18 -14.46 21.16
CA PHE A 43 32.72 -14.57 20.95
C PHE A 43 32.35 -13.95 19.63
N VAL A 44 31.58 -14.71 18.81
CA VAL A 44 31.05 -14.26 17.54
C VAL A 44 29.53 -14.34 17.58
N ASP A 45 28.88 -13.24 17.31
CA ASP A 45 27.45 -13.23 17.05
C ASP A 45 27.27 -13.62 15.58
N LEU A 46 26.83 -14.86 15.32
CA LEU A 46 26.57 -15.39 14.00
C LEU A 46 25.12 -15.13 13.62
N ARG A 47 24.92 -14.52 12.45
CA ARG A 47 23.58 -14.16 11.93
C ARG A 47 23.21 -15.00 10.74
N ASP A 48 21.98 -15.50 10.73
CA ASP A 48 21.27 -15.95 9.54
C ASP A 48 19.86 -15.36 9.50
N ARG A 49 19.02 -15.78 8.55
CA ARG A 49 17.66 -15.24 8.43
C ARG A 49 16.73 -15.56 9.62
N SER A 50 17.10 -16.52 10.47
CA SER A 50 16.32 -16.87 11.66
C SER A 50 16.64 -15.99 12.85
N GLY A 51 17.85 -15.40 12.89
CA GLY A 51 18.30 -14.53 13.98
C GLY A 51 19.79 -14.68 14.27
N LEU A 52 20.15 -14.40 15.52
CA LEU A 52 21.51 -14.40 16.03
C LEU A 52 21.76 -15.59 16.96
N LEU A 53 22.97 -16.13 16.90
CA LEU A 53 23.48 -17.19 17.80
C LEU A 53 24.91 -16.84 18.22
N GLN A 54 25.21 -16.91 19.50
CA GLN A 54 26.58 -16.73 19.97
C GLN A 54 27.41 -18.00 19.74
N ILE A 55 28.56 -17.82 19.10
CA ILE A 55 29.59 -18.85 18.94
C ILE A 55 30.74 -18.49 19.89
N ASN A 56 31.21 -19.47 20.63
CA ASN A 56 32.32 -19.35 21.56
C ASN A 56 33.53 -20.15 21.04
N PHE A 57 34.61 -19.46 20.71
CA PHE A 57 35.88 -20.04 20.29
C PHE A 57 36.83 -20.01 21.48
N GLN A 58 37.20 -21.17 21.99
CA GLN A 58 38.07 -21.36 23.13
C GLN A 58 39.43 -21.87 22.65
N GLU A 59 40.52 -21.16 22.97
CA GLU A 59 41.87 -21.51 22.54
C GLU A 59 42.25 -22.93 22.95
N GLU A 60 41.94 -23.31 24.21
CA GLU A 60 42.22 -24.65 24.76
C GLU A 60 41.56 -25.79 23.99
N LYS A 61 40.36 -25.56 23.40
CA LYS A 61 39.59 -26.58 22.67
C LYS A 61 39.90 -26.61 21.18
N LEU A 62 40.24 -25.46 20.60
CA LEU A 62 40.49 -25.30 19.17
C LEU A 62 41.94 -25.51 18.76
N GLY A 63 42.90 -25.24 19.66
CA GLY A 63 44.30 -25.10 19.33
C GLY A 63 44.62 -23.76 18.66
N GLN A 64 45.87 -23.37 18.72
CA GLN A 64 46.35 -22.03 18.32
C GLN A 64 45.97 -21.65 16.87
N GLU A 65 46.12 -22.57 15.92
CA GLU A 65 45.88 -22.29 14.49
C GLU A 65 44.43 -21.87 14.21
N LEU A 66 43.45 -22.63 14.76
CA LEU A 66 42.02 -22.32 14.56
C LEU A 66 41.59 -21.10 15.39
N PHE A 67 42.23 -20.89 16.57
CA PHE A 67 41.97 -19.72 17.36
C PHE A 67 42.48 -18.44 16.69
N ASP A 68 43.68 -18.45 16.12
CA ASP A 68 44.22 -17.35 15.31
C ASP A 68 43.36 -17.04 14.08
N LYS A 69 42.76 -18.08 13.49
CA LYS A 69 41.82 -17.91 12.40
C LYS A 69 40.54 -17.23 12.87
N ALA A 70 39.98 -17.63 14.03
CA ALA A 70 38.81 -16.97 14.62
C ALA A 70 39.11 -15.51 15.00
N TYR A 71 40.34 -15.19 15.43
CA TYR A 71 40.76 -13.83 15.73
C TYR A 71 40.76 -12.89 14.52
N LYS A 72 40.92 -13.44 13.30
CA LYS A 72 40.91 -12.68 12.04
C LYS A 72 39.49 -12.44 11.50
N LEU A 73 38.45 -13.00 12.11
CA LEU A 73 37.09 -12.79 11.68
C LEU A 73 36.68 -11.30 11.76
N ARG A 74 35.96 -10.84 10.74
CA ARG A 74 35.44 -9.47 10.65
C ARG A 74 33.95 -9.52 10.33
N SER A 75 33.28 -8.41 10.55
CA SER A 75 31.86 -8.26 10.22
C SER A 75 31.58 -8.66 8.79
N GLU A 76 30.46 -9.32 8.58
CA GLU A 76 29.93 -9.82 7.30
C GLU A 76 30.76 -10.95 6.65
N PHE A 77 31.84 -11.47 7.29
CA PHE A 77 32.43 -12.72 6.83
C PHE A 77 31.41 -13.84 6.89
N VAL A 78 31.38 -14.70 5.87
CA VAL A 78 30.54 -15.88 5.87
C VAL A 78 31.33 -17.07 6.41
N ILE A 79 30.84 -17.66 7.49
CA ILE A 79 31.52 -18.78 8.16
C ILE A 79 30.63 -20.00 8.32
N ALA A 80 31.27 -21.15 8.41
CA ALA A 80 30.68 -22.40 8.87
C ALA A 80 31.39 -22.86 10.15
N VAL A 81 30.59 -23.18 11.16
CA VAL A 81 31.07 -23.61 12.46
C VAL A 81 30.45 -24.96 12.82
N VAL A 82 31.28 -25.92 13.20
CA VAL A 82 30.86 -27.12 13.90
C VAL A 82 31.15 -26.97 15.37
N GLY A 83 30.20 -27.31 16.23
CA GLY A 83 30.40 -27.17 17.67
C GLY A 83 29.27 -27.78 18.48
N THR A 84 29.44 -27.79 19.78
CA THR A 84 28.46 -28.32 20.74
C THR A 84 27.63 -27.18 21.33
N VAL A 85 26.34 -27.33 21.38
CA VAL A 85 25.42 -26.42 22.06
C VAL A 85 25.60 -26.57 23.57
N VAL A 86 25.83 -25.46 24.26
CA VAL A 86 25.96 -25.43 25.72
C VAL A 86 25.12 -24.31 26.32
N ALA A 87 24.86 -24.39 27.63
CA ALA A 87 24.28 -23.27 28.36
C ALA A 87 25.31 -22.11 28.40
N ARG A 88 24.84 -20.90 28.25
CA ARG A 88 25.69 -19.71 28.22
C ARG A 88 26.31 -19.43 29.59
N GLU A 89 27.64 -19.43 29.68
CA GLU A 89 28.36 -19.25 30.96
C GLU A 89 28.23 -17.83 31.52
N GLY A 90 28.10 -16.81 30.67
CA GLY A 90 27.97 -15.38 31.07
C GLY A 90 26.54 -14.95 31.50
N GLY A 91 25.63 -15.91 31.71
CA GLY A 91 24.21 -15.66 32.03
C GLY A 91 23.36 -15.41 30.81
N ILE A 92 22.04 -15.40 31.00
CA ILE A 92 21.02 -15.30 29.92
C ILE A 92 21.02 -13.89 29.33
N ASN A 93 21.20 -13.79 28.01
CA ASN A 93 20.98 -12.55 27.28
C ASN A 93 19.51 -12.42 26.87
N LYS A 94 18.74 -11.66 27.63
CA LYS A 94 17.29 -11.48 27.41
C LYS A 94 16.94 -10.79 26.07
N ASN A 95 17.92 -10.21 25.38
CA ASN A 95 17.71 -9.51 24.11
C ASN A 95 17.77 -10.44 22.88
N LEU A 96 18.10 -11.71 23.07
CA LEU A 96 18.20 -12.71 22.02
C LEU A 96 17.30 -13.91 22.32
N PRO A 97 16.56 -14.45 21.36
CA PRO A 97 15.82 -15.71 21.54
C PRO A 97 16.73 -16.88 21.94
N THR A 98 17.97 -16.90 21.42
CA THR A 98 19.01 -17.90 21.73
C THR A 98 19.88 -17.52 22.93
N GLY A 99 19.50 -16.50 23.70
CA GLY A 99 20.36 -15.90 24.73
C GLY A 99 20.69 -16.76 25.93
N ALA A 100 20.00 -17.91 26.11
CA ALA A 100 20.30 -18.90 27.16
C ALA A 100 21.41 -19.88 26.74
N ILE A 101 21.72 -19.97 25.45
CA ILE A 101 22.68 -20.92 24.89
C ILE A 101 23.79 -20.26 24.09
N GLU A 102 24.86 -21.00 23.86
CA GLU A 102 25.91 -20.70 22.90
C GLU A 102 26.44 -21.98 22.27
N VAL A 103 27.16 -21.87 21.15
CA VAL A 103 27.84 -23.00 20.51
C VAL A 103 29.35 -22.90 20.78
N VAL A 104 29.91 -23.87 21.49
CA VAL A 104 31.35 -24.00 21.64
C VAL A 104 31.91 -24.68 20.40
N ALA A 105 32.70 -23.91 19.63
CA ALA A 105 33.20 -24.33 18.34
C ALA A 105 34.30 -25.39 18.45
N THR A 106 34.24 -26.40 17.56
CA THR A 106 35.29 -27.43 17.37
C THR A 106 35.93 -27.35 15.99
N LYS A 107 35.24 -26.76 15.00
CA LYS A 107 35.77 -26.53 13.65
C LYS A 107 35.27 -25.17 13.14
N LEU A 108 36.12 -24.50 12.35
CA LEU A 108 35.81 -23.24 11.68
C LEU A 108 36.28 -23.29 10.23
N ARG A 109 35.36 -22.89 9.30
CA ARG A 109 35.72 -22.55 7.93
C ARG A 109 35.26 -21.14 7.59
N VAL A 110 36.14 -20.37 6.96
CA VAL A 110 35.78 -19.08 6.36
C VAL A 110 35.37 -19.35 4.92
N LEU A 111 34.06 -19.29 4.64
CA LEU A 111 33.48 -19.55 3.32
C LEU A 111 33.65 -18.36 2.39
N SER A 112 33.58 -17.14 2.92
CA SER A 112 33.80 -15.91 2.18
C SER A 112 34.26 -14.79 3.11
N GLU A 113 35.27 -14.08 2.71
CA GLU A 113 35.67 -12.82 3.35
C GLU A 113 34.79 -11.68 2.82
N ALA A 114 34.65 -10.60 3.59
CA ALA A 114 33.87 -9.43 3.21
C ALA A 114 34.68 -8.14 3.40
N GLN A 115 34.41 -7.15 2.56
CA GLN A 115 34.80 -5.78 2.81
C GLN A 115 33.90 -5.16 3.87
N THR A 116 34.35 -4.08 4.49
CA THR A 116 33.52 -3.31 5.43
C THR A 116 32.29 -2.78 4.68
N PRO A 117 31.07 -3.10 5.13
CA PRO A 117 29.86 -2.62 4.47
C PRO A 117 29.75 -1.08 4.58
N PRO A 118 29.09 -0.42 3.61
CA PRO A 118 28.94 1.04 3.59
C PRO A 118 28.02 1.58 4.70
N PHE A 119 27.29 0.70 5.38
CA PHE A 119 26.42 0.99 6.53
C PHE A 119 26.28 -0.24 7.43
N PRO A 120 25.90 -0.06 8.71
CA PRO A 120 25.67 -1.17 9.62
C PRO A 120 24.49 -2.04 9.19
N ILE A 121 24.62 -3.36 9.38
CA ILE A 121 23.50 -4.31 9.16
C ILE A 121 22.77 -4.50 10.49
N GLU A 122 22.02 -3.47 10.87
CA GLU A 122 21.29 -3.36 12.14
C GLU A 122 19.91 -2.73 11.90
N GLU A 123 19.03 -2.80 12.88
CA GLU A 123 17.73 -2.09 12.83
C GLU A 123 17.92 -0.58 13.05
N ASP A 124 16.94 0.22 12.68
CA ASP A 124 16.84 1.66 12.97
C ASP A 124 18.07 2.50 12.57
N ILE A 125 18.73 2.15 11.47
CA ILE A 125 19.89 2.91 10.99
C ILE A 125 19.47 4.27 10.40
N LYS A 126 20.34 5.28 10.58
CA LYS A 126 20.15 6.64 10.04
C LYS A 126 20.70 6.83 8.62
N THR A 127 21.06 5.75 7.96
CA THR A 127 21.60 5.78 6.60
C THR A 127 20.55 6.24 5.60
N LYS A 128 20.92 7.17 4.71
CA LYS A 128 20.03 7.69 3.67
C LYS A 128 19.53 6.55 2.77
N GLU A 129 18.28 6.67 2.32
CA GLU A 129 17.61 5.67 1.51
C GLU A 129 18.38 5.35 0.21
N ASP A 130 18.91 6.36 -0.48
CA ASP A 130 19.64 6.16 -1.74
C ASP A 130 20.84 5.23 -1.58
N LEU A 131 21.62 5.38 -0.49
CA LEU A 131 22.77 4.51 -0.22
C LEU A 131 22.31 3.09 0.11
N ARG A 132 21.19 2.93 0.84
CA ARG A 132 20.61 1.63 1.15
C ARG A 132 20.10 0.94 -0.11
N LEU A 133 19.43 1.67 -1.01
CA LEU A 133 18.92 1.14 -2.28
C LEU A 133 20.04 0.83 -3.29
N LYS A 134 21.14 1.58 -3.28
CA LYS A 134 22.32 1.26 -4.09
C LYS A 134 22.94 -0.08 -3.68
N TYR A 135 22.99 -0.36 -2.38
CA TYR A 135 23.48 -1.62 -1.82
C TYR A 135 22.34 -2.47 -1.25
N ARG A 136 21.23 -2.57 -2.00
CA ARG A 136 19.99 -3.20 -1.51
C ARG A 136 20.17 -4.62 -1.02
N TYR A 137 21.07 -5.40 -1.61
CA TYR A 137 21.42 -6.75 -1.16
C TYR A 137 22.06 -6.79 0.24
N LEU A 138 22.68 -5.70 0.70
CA LEU A 138 23.13 -5.53 2.08
C LEU A 138 21.99 -5.05 2.98
N ASP A 139 21.21 -4.08 2.53
CA ASP A 139 20.05 -3.56 3.23
C ASP A 139 19.05 -4.69 3.55
N LEU A 140 18.84 -5.62 2.62
CA LEU A 140 18.00 -6.80 2.81
C LEU A 140 18.53 -7.82 3.83
N ARG A 141 19.77 -7.67 4.34
CA ARG A 141 20.26 -8.46 5.49
C ARG A 141 19.78 -7.93 6.82
N ARG A 142 19.26 -6.71 6.87
CA ARG A 142 18.75 -6.09 8.10
C ARG A 142 17.52 -6.85 8.60
N PRO A 143 17.43 -7.08 9.93
CA PRO A 143 16.35 -7.89 10.49
C PRO A 143 14.94 -7.31 10.24
N ASP A 144 14.79 -6.00 10.27
CA ASP A 144 13.52 -5.29 10.01
C ASP A 144 13.02 -5.55 8.58
N LEU A 145 13.87 -5.39 7.55
CA LEU A 145 13.49 -5.68 6.17
C LEU A 145 13.28 -7.19 5.92
N GLN A 146 14.07 -8.05 6.58
CA GLN A 146 13.85 -9.49 6.50
C GLN A 146 12.47 -9.87 7.06
N ARG A 147 12.07 -9.32 8.21
CA ARG A 147 10.73 -9.55 8.77
C ARG A 147 9.63 -9.15 7.80
N ASN A 148 9.77 -8.00 7.14
CA ASN A 148 8.80 -7.53 6.16
C ASN A 148 8.63 -8.50 4.98
N LEU A 149 9.74 -8.98 4.40
CA LEU A 149 9.69 -9.92 3.28
C LEU A 149 9.23 -11.33 3.70
N ILE A 150 9.57 -11.77 4.90
CA ILE A 150 9.05 -13.02 5.48
C ILE A 150 7.54 -12.91 5.68
N MET A 151 7.05 -11.79 6.22
CA MET A 151 5.62 -11.51 6.36
C MET A 151 4.94 -11.53 4.98
N ARG A 152 5.50 -10.83 3.99
CA ARG A 152 4.99 -10.85 2.61
C ARG A 152 4.86 -12.27 2.05
N SER A 153 5.88 -13.10 2.25
CA SER A 153 5.87 -14.51 1.83
C SER A 153 4.78 -15.31 2.54
N LYS A 154 4.60 -15.09 3.85
CA LYS A 154 3.52 -15.73 4.64
C LYS A 154 2.15 -15.31 4.13
N ILE A 155 1.93 -14.01 3.89
CA ILE A 155 0.68 -13.48 3.34
C ILE A 155 0.37 -14.13 1.99
N ALA A 156 1.33 -14.17 1.06
CA ALA A 156 1.14 -14.77 -0.26
C ALA A 156 0.77 -16.27 -0.18
N THR A 157 1.39 -17.01 0.72
CA THR A 157 1.11 -18.44 0.92
C THR A 157 -0.29 -18.66 1.51
N LEU A 158 -0.67 -17.89 2.54
CA LEU A 158 -2.00 -17.95 3.15
C LEU A 158 -3.10 -17.54 2.17
N THR A 159 -2.84 -16.53 1.34
CA THR A 159 -3.77 -16.11 0.29
C THR A 159 -4.07 -17.25 -0.67
N ARG A 160 -3.03 -17.91 -1.19
CA ARG A 160 -3.21 -19.07 -2.08
C ARG A 160 -3.99 -20.20 -1.43
N GLN A 161 -3.66 -20.51 -0.18
CA GLN A 161 -4.36 -21.57 0.55
C GLN A 161 -5.82 -21.22 0.78
N PHE A 162 -6.11 -20.00 1.23
CA PHE A 162 -7.48 -19.55 1.47
C PHE A 162 -8.31 -19.60 0.19
N LEU A 163 -7.80 -19.01 -0.90
CA LEU A 163 -8.55 -18.94 -2.16
C LEU A 163 -8.74 -20.32 -2.79
N ALA A 164 -7.74 -21.22 -2.69
CA ALA A 164 -7.89 -22.60 -3.12
C ALA A 164 -8.95 -23.36 -2.31
N ASP A 165 -8.99 -23.18 -0.98
CA ASP A 165 -10.01 -23.76 -0.10
C ASP A 165 -11.42 -23.24 -0.43
N GLU A 166 -11.55 -22.00 -0.92
CA GLU A 166 -12.79 -21.39 -1.40
C GLU A 166 -13.16 -21.80 -2.84
N GLY A 167 -12.39 -22.68 -3.47
CA GLY A 167 -12.65 -23.21 -4.80
C GLY A 167 -12.18 -22.32 -5.96
N PHE A 168 -11.30 -21.35 -5.68
CA PHE A 168 -10.66 -20.57 -6.74
C PHE A 168 -9.51 -21.34 -7.38
N LEU A 169 -9.33 -21.12 -8.68
CA LEU A 169 -8.21 -21.62 -9.46
C LEU A 169 -7.19 -20.52 -9.72
N GLU A 170 -5.92 -20.75 -9.38
CA GLU A 170 -4.84 -19.85 -9.76
C GLU A 170 -4.50 -20.05 -11.23
N ILE A 171 -4.75 -19.02 -12.06
CA ILE A 171 -4.52 -19.06 -13.51
C ILE A 171 -3.70 -17.86 -13.91
N GLU A 172 -2.56 -18.10 -14.55
CA GLU A 172 -1.70 -17.06 -15.09
C GLU A 172 -2.29 -16.46 -16.37
N THR A 173 -2.15 -15.14 -16.52
CA THR A 173 -2.53 -14.39 -17.72
C THR A 173 -1.29 -13.83 -18.41
N PRO A 174 -1.35 -13.54 -19.72
CA PRO A 174 -0.20 -13.06 -20.47
C PRO A 174 0.37 -11.74 -19.93
N MET A 175 1.71 -11.59 -19.97
CA MET A 175 2.41 -10.33 -19.75
C MET A 175 2.56 -9.52 -21.04
N LEU A 176 2.63 -10.17 -22.19
CA LEU A 176 2.72 -9.52 -23.50
C LEU A 176 1.32 -9.40 -24.09
N ASN A 177 0.71 -8.24 -23.93
CA ASN A 177 -0.68 -7.97 -24.27
C ASN A 177 -0.83 -6.96 -25.39
N LYS A 178 -2.05 -6.80 -25.87
CA LYS A 178 -2.49 -5.66 -26.67
C LYS A 178 -2.59 -4.44 -25.73
N SER A 179 -2.20 -3.26 -26.22
CA SER A 179 -2.42 -2.00 -25.47
C SER A 179 -3.91 -1.73 -25.29
N THR A 180 -4.32 -1.65 -24.04
CA THR A 180 -5.70 -1.34 -23.62
C THR A 180 -5.63 -0.45 -22.38
N PRO A 181 -5.35 0.86 -22.53
CA PRO A 181 -5.15 1.76 -21.39
C PRO A 181 -6.34 1.77 -20.43
N GLU A 182 -6.06 1.56 -19.14
CA GLU A 182 -7.03 1.52 -18.04
C GLU A 182 -6.85 2.72 -17.09
N GLY A 183 -6.42 3.88 -17.60
CA GLY A 183 -6.21 5.10 -16.83
C GLY A 183 -4.75 5.55 -16.71
N ALA A 184 -3.78 4.63 -16.60
CA ALA A 184 -2.33 4.94 -16.68
C ALA A 184 -1.81 4.76 -18.10
N ARG A 185 -0.55 5.16 -18.35
CA ARG A 185 0.14 4.84 -19.60
C ARG A 185 0.68 3.42 -19.53
N ASP A 186 0.69 2.73 -20.71
CA ASP A 186 1.25 1.41 -20.84
C ASP A 186 2.77 1.44 -21.07
N TYR A 187 3.49 0.47 -20.50
CA TYR A 187 4.84 0.15 -20.92
C TYR A 187 4.80 -0.66 -22.21
N LEU A 188 5.44 -0.19 -23.28
CA LEU A 188 5.45 -0.82 -24.58
C LEU A 188 6.70 -1.70 -24.78
N VAL A 189 6.51 -2.88 -25.37
CA VAL A 189 7.57 -3.82 -25.70
C VAL A 189 7.55 -4.07 -27.21
N PRO A 190 8.59 -3.68 -27.97
CA PRO A 190 8.60 -3.84 -29.42
C PRO A 190 8.68 -5.31 -29.84
N SER A 191 7.99 -5.65 -30.93
CA SER A 191 8.01 -7.01 -31.49
C SER A 191 9.02 -7.12 -32.63
N ARG A 192 10.04 -7.96 -32.46
CA ARG A 192 10.99 -8.28 -33.53
C ARG A 192 10.35 -9.06 -34.71
N VAL A 193 9.33 -9.86 -34.39
CA VAL A 193 8.66 -10.73 -35.40
C VAL A 193 7.63 -9.97 -36.22
N HIS A 194 7.07 -8.91 -35.65
CA HIS A 194 6.09 -8.04 -36.30
C HIS A 194 6.62 -6.60 -36.31
N PRO A 195 7.41 -6.21 -37.31
CA PRO A 195 8.01 -4.87 -37.36
C PRO A 195 6.96 -3.76 -37.29
N GLY A 196 7.23 -2.75 -36.46
CA GLY A 196 6.31 -1.63 -36.22
C GLY A 196 5.16 -1.93 -35.24
N CYS A 197 5.08 -3.19 -34.74
CA CYS A 197 4.08 -3.58 -33.74
C CYS A 197 4.71 -3.70 -32.35
N PHE A 198 3.89 -3.39 -31.32
CA PHE A 198 4.30 -3.43 -29.93
C PHE A 198 3.32 -4.27 -29.11
N TYR A 199 3.86 -5.01 -28.16
CA TYR A 199 3.09 -5.47 -27.01
C TYR A 199 3.04 -4.38 -25.96
N ALA A 200 2.03 -4.45 -25.08
CA ALA A 200 1.96 -3.66 -23.86
C ALA A 200 2.06 -4.58 -22.62
N LEU A 201 2.73 -4.12 -21.57
CA LEU A 201 2.70 -4.81 -20.28
C LEU A 201 1.38 -4.50 -19.58
N PRO A 202 0.71 -5.48 -18.91
CA PRO A 202 -0.63 -5.32 -18.39
C PRO A 202 -0.67 -4.37 -17.18
N GLN A 203 -1.63 -3.45 -17.17
CA GLN A 203 -1.94 -2.62 -15.99
C GLN A 203 -2.70 -3.43 -14.93
N SER A 204 -3.49 -4.39 -15.38
CA SER A 204 -4.19 -5.41 -14.58
C SER A 204 -4.57 -6.59 -15.48
N PRO A 205 -4.97 -7.76 -14.94
CA PRO A 205 -5.49 -8.87 -15.73
C PRO A 205 -6.99 -8.72 -16.08
N GLN A 206 -7.57 -7.51 -16.02
CA GLN A 206 -9.02 -7.26 -16.09
C GLN A 206 -9.71 -7.93 -17.27
N LEU A 207 -9.18 -7.82 -18.48
CA LEU A 207 -9.82 -8.37 -19.66
C LEU A 207 -9.75 -9.91 -19.70
N PHE A 208 -8.61 -10.46 -19.29
CA PHE A 208 -8.41 -11.91 -19.28
C PHE A 208 -9.21 -12.62 -18.20
N LYS A 209 -9.36 -12.04 -17.01
CA LYS A 209 -10.19 -12.65 -15.96
C LYS A 209 -11.68 -12.69 -16.35
N GLN A 210 -12.18 -11.68 -17.07
CA GLN A 210 -13.53 -11.72 -17.64
C GLN A 210 -13.66 -12.81 -18.70
N LEU A 211 -12.65 -12.98 -19.58
CA LEU A 211 -12.62 -14.09 -20.54
C LEU A 211 -12.60 -15.47 -19.85
N LEU A 212 -11.93 -15.59 -18.69
CA LEU A 212 -11.95 -16.82 -17.90
C LEU A 212 -13.36 -17.12 -17.34
N MET A 213 -14.13 -16.09 -16.97
CA MET A 213 -15.54 -16.26 -16.59
C MET A 213 -16.38 -16.74 -17.79
N CYS A 214 -16.20 -16.14 -18.97
CA CYS A 214 -16.82 -16.63 -20.22
C CYS A 214 -16.42 -18.08 -20.55
N SER A 215 -15.23 -18.50 -20.12
CA SER A 215 -14.70 -19.86 -20.32
C SER A 215 -15.18 -20.88 -19.29
N GLY A 216 -16.00 -20.47 -18.31
CA GLY A 216 -16.63 -21.35 -17.32
C GLY A 216 -15.74 -21.77 -16.16
N TYR A 217 -14.72 -20.97 -15.81
CA TYR A 217 -13.82 -21.29 -14.66
C TYR A 217 -14.41 -20.88 -13.30
N ASP A 218 -15.58 -20.27 -13.24
CA ASP A 218 -16.34 -19.87 -12.07
C ASP A 218 -15.61 -18.97 -11.07
N ARG A 219 -14.46 -19.37 -10.57
CA ARG A 219 -13.65 -18.65 -9.59
C ARG A 219 -12.19 -18.66 -9.99
N TYR A 220 -11.66 -17.51 -10.30
CA TYR A 220 -10.29 -17.27 -10.68
C TYR A 220 -9.58 -16.41 -9.65
N PHE A 221 -8.29 -16.66 -9.44
CA PHE A 221 -7.39 -15.70 -8.81
C PHE A 221 -5.99 -15.77 -9.41
N GLN A 222 -5.21 -14.71 -9.17
CA GLN A 222 -3.79 -14.64 -9.53
C GLN A 222 -3.06 -13.67 -8.61
N LEU A 223 -1.84 -14.01 -8.19
CA LEU A 223 -0.90 -13.01 -7.67
C LEU A 223 -0.24 -12.32 -8.87
N ALA A 224 -0.94 -11.35 -9.46
CA ALA A 224 -0.62 -10.75 -10.75
C ALA A 224 0.44 -9.67 -10.65
N ARG A 225 1.45 -9.70 -11.54
CA ARG A 225 2.32 -8.55 -11.76
C ARG A 225 1.62 -7.55 -12.67
N CYS A 226 1.60 -6.29 -12.21
CA CYS A 226 0.98 -5.18 -12.91
C CYS A 226 2.00 -4.08 -13.15
N PHE A 227 1.82 -3.31 -14.23
CA PHE A 227 2.74 -2.29 -14.69
C PHE A 227 1.99 -1.01 -15.03
N ARG A 228 2.41 0.14 -14.49
CA ARG A 228 1.81 1.43 -14.80
C ARG A 228 2.89 2.48 -14.90
N ASP A 229 2.93 3.18 -16.04
CA ASP A 229 3.83 4.32 -16.25
C ASP A 229 3.14 5.60 -15.77
N GLU A 230 3.32 5.89 -14.50
CA GLU A 230 2.74 7.05 -13.82
C GLU A 230 3.71 7.63 -12.78
N ASP A 231 3.42 8.84 -12.31
CA ASP A 231 4.25 9.50 -11.29
C ASP A 231 4.28 8.71 -9.99
N LEU A 232 5.49 8.43 -9.48
CA LEU A 232 5.68 7.62 -8.30
C LEU A 232 5.51 8.42 -7.01
N ARG A 233 4.86 7.78 -6.03
CA ARG A 233 4.67 8.26 -4.66
C ARG A 233 5.19 7.21 -3.68
N ALA A 234 5.08 7.47 -2.38
CA ALA A 234 5.49 6.52 -1.33
C ALA A 234 4.78 5.17 -1.41
N ASP A 235 3.56 5.15 -1.94
CA ASP A 235 2.67 3.99 -2.08
C ASP A 235 2.48 3.53 -3.54
N ARG A 236 3.32 4.01 -4.49
CA ARG A 236 3.28 3.64 -5.91
C ARG A 236 4.63 3.19 -6.43
N GLN A 237 4.60 2.17 -7.29
CA GLN A 237 5.74 1.64 -8.03
C GLN A 237 5.32 1.41 -9.49
N PRO A 238 6.26 1.51 -10.47
CA PRO A 238 5.93 1.28 -11.88
C PRO A 238 5.58 -0.17 -12.15
N GLU A 239 6.02 -1.08 -11.29
CA GLU A 239 5.67 -2.50 -11.26
C GLU A 239 5.29 -2.91 -9.83
N PHE A 240 4.14 -3.57 -9.68
CA PHE A 240 3.59 -3.96 -8.38
C PHE A 240 2.84 -5.28 -8.49
N THR A 241 2.38 -5.81 -7.35
CA THR A 241 1.65 -7.09 -7.33
C THR A 241 0.24 -6.88 -6.80
N GLN A 242 -0.75 -7.44 -7.51
CA GLN A 242 -2.12 -7.53 -7.05
C GLN A 242 -2.46 -8.98 -6.63
N ILE A 243 -3.29 -9.13 -5.60
CA ILE A 243 -4.10 -10.32 -5.39
C ILE A 243 -5.38 -10.06 -6.16
N ASP A 244 -5.48 -10.60 -7.36
CA ASP A 244 -6.60 -10.38 -8.26
C ASP A 244 -7.54 -11.58 -8.25
N MET A 245 -8.84 -11.34 -8.25
CA MET A 245 -9.86 -12.40 -8.24
C MET A 245 -11.09 -12.01 -9.05
N GLU A 246 -11.77 -13.04 -9.60
CA GLU A 246 -13.04 -12.89 -10.30
C GLU A 246 -13.93 -14.11 -10.05
N LEU A 247 -15.23 -13.89 -9.90
CA LEU A 247 -16.24 -14.90 -9.58
C LEU A 247 -17.42 -14.78 -10.53
N SER A 248 -17.97 -15.92 -10.97
CA SER A 248 -19.21 -15.99 -11.76
C SER A 248 -20.43 -16.22 -10.89
N PHE A 249 -21.60 -15.79 -11.37
CA PHE A 249 -22.91 -15.99 -10.74
C PHE A 249 -23.02 -15.37 -9.35
N VAL A 250 -22.47 -14.16 -9.19
CA VAL A 250 -22.39 -13.42 -7.92
C VAL A 250 -22.80 -11.97 -8.09
N ASP A 251 -23.19 -11.34 -6.98
CA ASP A 251 -23.38 -9.90 -6.84
C ASP A 251 -22.45 -9.32 -5.76
N VAL A 252 -22.59 -8.05 -5.43
CA VAL A 252 -21.76 -7.27 -4.48
C VAL A 252 -21.56 -8.02 -3.14
N ASP A 253 -22.67 -8.50 -2.56
CA ASP A 253 -22.63 -9.14 -1.23
C ASP A 253 -21.84 -10.44 -1.20
N ASP A 254 -21.87 -11.22 -2.27
CA ASP A 254 -21.13 -12.48 -2.37
C ASP A 254 -19.62 -12.23 -2.40
N VAL A 255 -19.17 -11.19 -3.13
CA VAL A 255 -17.76 -10.81 -3.18
C VAL A 255 -17.30 -10.25 -1.84
N ILE A 256 -18.11 -9.41 -1.21
CA ILE A 256 -17.80 -8.85 0.12
C ILE A 256 -17.66 -9.97 1.16
N ASP A 257 -18.59 -10.95 1.21
CA ASP A 257 -18.53 -12.06 2.17
C ASP A 257 -17.24 -12.88 2.08
N VAL A 258 -16.84 -13.27 0.87
CA VAL A 258 -15.57 -14.02 0.66
C VAL A 258 -14.39 -13.19 1.15
N ASN A 259 -14.37 -11.90 0.85
CA ASN A 259 -13.25 -11.02 1.21
C ASN A 259 -13.22 -10.68 2.70
N GLU A 260 -14.35 -10.56 3.37
CA GLU A 260 -14.41 -10.42 4.83
C GLU A 260 -13.83 -11.66 5.54
N ARG A 261 -14.18 -12.86 5.09
CA ARG A 261 -13.63 -14.12 5.63
C ARG A 261 -12.12 -14.22 5.36
N TYR A 262 -11.66 -13.78 4.17
CA TYR A 262 -10.24 -13.71 3.83
C TYR A 262 -9.47 -12.77 4.77
N LEU A 263 -9.93 -11.53 4.93
CA LEU A 263 -9.27 -10.55 5.81
C LEU A 263 -9.24 -11.02 7.27
N LYS A 264 -10.35 -11.59 7.77
CA LYS A 264 -10.41 -12.13 9.12
C LYS A 264 -9.36 -13.22 9.33
N LYS A 265 -9.26 -14.20 8.42
CA LYS A 265 -8.26 -15.28 8.49
C LYS A 265 -6.84 -14.73 8.38
N LEU A 266 -6.59 -13.82 7.42
CA LEU A 266 -5.28 -13.26 7.17
C LEU A 266 -4.73 -12.51 8.39
N PHE A 267 -5.52 -11.58 8.95
CA PHE A 267 -5.10 -10.78 10.09
C PHE A 267 -4.90 -11.61 11.35
N ARG A 268 -5.77 -12.61 11.57
CA ARG A 268 -5.65 -13.55 12.67
C ARG A 268 -4.35 -14.36 12.59
N GLU A 269 -4.04 -14.96 11.44
CA GLU A 269 -2.90 -15.87 11.30
C GLU A 269 -1.55 -15.16 11.16
N VAL A 270 -1.53 -13.91 10.65
CA VAL A 270 -0.28 -13.16 10.46
C VAL A 270 0.05 -12.28 11.64
N LEU A 271 -0.95 -11.60 12.23
CA LEU A 271 -0.78 -10.56 13.24
C LEU A 271 -1.40 -10.89 14.60
N ASP A 272 -2.15 -12.00 14.72
CA ASP A 272 -3.00 -12.34 15.86
C ASP A 272 -4.03 -11.24 16.20
N VAL A 273 -4.56 -10.60 15.15
CA VAL A 273 -5.58 -9.55 15.23
C VAL A 273 -6.93 -10.11 14.80
N GLU A 274 -7.96 -9.95 15.63
CA GLU A 274 -9.33 -10.35 15.31
C GLU A 274 -10.06 -9.24 14.57
N VAL A 275 -10.40 -9.48 13.30
CA VAL A 275 -11.25 -8.60 12.49
C VAL A 275 -12.72 -8.92 12.80
N GLN A 276 -13.46 -7.92 13.28
CA GLN A 276 -14.89 -8.04 13.55
C GLN A 276 -15.69 -8.06 12.25
N LEU A 277 -16.63 -9.01 12.14
CA LEU A 277 -17.52 -9.13 11.00
C LEU A 277 -18.99 -8.94 11.43
N PRO A 278 -19.84 -8.39 10.57
CA PRO A 278 -19.51 -7.82 9.26
C PRO A 278 -18.71 -6.52 9.39
N ILE A 279 -17.87 -6.23 8.39
CA ILE A 279 -17.17 -4.94 8.30
C ILE A 279 -18.19 -3.84 8.00
N GLN A 280 -18.03 -2.68 8.64
CA GLN A 280 -18.88 -1.52 8.40
C GLN A 280 -18.89 -1.15 6.90
N ARG A 281 -20.08 -0.81 6.38
CA ARG A 281 -20.25 -0.29 5.02
C ARG A 281 -20.75 1.15 5.08
N MET A 282 -20.34 1.96 4.15
CA MET A 282 -20.91 3.28 3.87
C MET A 282 -20.89 3.55 2.36
N THR A 283 -21.82 4.38 1.90
CA THR A 283 -21.81 4.81 0.50
C THR A 283 -20.67 5.80 0.25
N TRP A 284 -20.25 5.93 -1.01
CA TRP A 284 -19.28 6.95 -1.41
C TRP A 284 -19.72 8.36 -0.98
N GLN A 285 -21.01 8.69 -1.19
CA GLN A 285 -21.55 9.99 -0.78
C GLN A 285 -21.43 10.22 0.74
N GLU A 286 -21.76 9.21 1.54
CA GLU A 286 -21.62 9.26 2.99
C GLU A 286 -20.15 9.45 3.41
N ALA A 287 -19.23 8.76 2.78
CA ALA A 287 -17.79 8.89 3.04
C ALA A 287 -17.29 10.30 2.72
N MET A 288 -17.69 10.84 1.56
CA MET A 288 -17.34 12.22 1.18
C MET A 288 -17.94 13.25 2.12
N ASP A 289 -19.20 13.09 2.49
CA ASP A 289 -19.90 14.03 3.37
C ASP A 289 -19.35 14.07 4.79
N ARG A 290 -18.96 12.91 5.34
CA ARG A 290 -18.48 12.78 6.71
C ARG A 290 -16.96 12.93 6.85
N PHE A 291 -16.19 12.54 5.85
CA PHE A 291 -14.73 12.46 5.96
C PHE A 291 -13.99 13.25 4.90
N GLY A 292 -14.67 13.73 3.86
CA GLY A 292 -14.06 14.42 2.73
C GLY A 292 -13.13 13.52 1.91
N SER A 293 -13.36 12.21 1.93
CA SER A 293 -12.52 11.22 1.26
C SER A 293 -13.27 9.90 1.05
N ASP A 294 -13.07 9.27 -0.09
CA ASP A 294 -13.51 7.91 -0.42
C ASP A 294 -12.71 6.81 0.30
N LYS A 295 -11.66 7.18 1.03
CA LYS A 295 -10.82 6.30 1.85
C LYS A 295 -10.63 6.87 3.26
N PRO A 296 -11.70 6.90 4.07
CA PRO A 296 -11.65 7.51 5.38
C PRO A 296 -10.80 6.73 6.38
N ASP A 297 -10.05 7.44 7.20
CA ASP A 297 -9.40 6.87 8.38
C ASP A 297 -10.37 6.93 9.58
N LEU A 298 -10.79 5.77 10.07
CA LEU A 298 -11.77 5.64 11.14
C LEU A 298 -11.15 5.45 12.54
N ARG A 299 -9.83 5.59 12.68
CA ARG A 299 -9.13 5.47 13.97
C ARG A 299 -9.40 6.64 14.91
N PHE A 300 -9.92 7.73 14.39
CA PHE A 300 -10.24 8.93 15.16
C PHE A 300 -11.51 9.59 14.62
N GLY A 301 -12.15 10.42 15.43
CA GLY A 301 -13.33 11.21 15.06
C GLY A 301 -13.02 12.37 14.12
N MET A 302 -13.46 13.59 14.48
CA MET A 302 -13.26 14.83 13.72
C MET A 302 -13.92 14.76 12.33
N GLU A 303 -15.16 14.23 12.31
CA GLU A 303 -15.98 14.17 11.09
C GLU A 303 -16.32 15.58 10.59
N LEU A 304 -16.53 15.70 9.29
CA LEU A 304 -17.06 16.92 8.67
C LEU A 304 -18.53 17.08 9.06
N THR A 305 -18.91 18.27 9.48
CA THR A 305 -20.29 18.64 9.78
C THR A 305 -20.76 19.69 8.77
N ASP A 306 -21.87 19.43 8.09
CA ASP A 306 -22.50 20.41 7.21
C ASP A 306 -23.25 21.44 8.07
N VAL A 307 -22.86 22.70 7.95
CA VAL A 307 -23.46 23.83 8.65
C VAL A 307 -24.13 24.82 7.71
N SER A 308 -24.30 24.45 6.44
CA SER A 308 -24.86 25.31 5.39
C SER A 308 -26.18 25.96 5.80
N GLU A 309 -27.12 25.18 6.34
CA GLU A 309 -28.41 25.71 6.81
C GLU A 309 -28.29 26.67 8.01
N VAL A 310 -27.31 26.44 8.87
CA VAL A 310 -27.08 27.27 10.06
C VAL A 310 -26.53 28.64 9.69
N VAL A 311 -25.73 28.73 8.64
CA VAL A 311 -25.00 29.93 8.23
C VAL A 311 -25.59 30.65 7.02
N LYS A 312 -26.66 30.14 6.40
CA LYS A 312 -27.23 30.66 5.15
C LYS A 312 -27.61 32.14 5.20
N ASP A 313 -28.09 32.58 6.35
CA ASP A 313 -28.59 33.94 6.58
C ASP A 313 -27.57 34.81 7.37
N CYS A 314 -26.31 34.39 7.49
CA CYS A 314 -25.26 35.17 8.14
C CYS A 314 -24.73 36.31 7.26
N GLY A 315 -24.13 37.33 7.88
CA GLY A 315 -23.52 38.46 7.15
C GLY A 315 -22.13 38.16 6.57
N PHE A 316 -21.60 36.93 6.67
CA PHE A 316 -20.28 36.58 6.20
C PHE A 316 -20.32 36.17 4.72
N GLY A 317 -20.02 37.11 3.82
CA GLY A 317 -20.15 36.96 2.37
C GLY A 317 -19.41 35.77 1.75
N VAL A 318 -18.38 35.21 2.41
CA VAL A 318 -17.70 34.00 1.94
C VAL A 318 -18.63 32.78 2.03
N PHE A 319 -19.40 32.67 3.11
CA PHE A 319 -20.35 31.57 3.31
C PHE A 319 -21.55 31.69 2.38
N THR A 320 -22.19 32.87 2.38
CA THR A 320 -23.38 33.09 1.54
C THR A 320 -23.07 32.96 0.05
N ALA A 321 -21.94 33.48 -0.44
CA ALA A 321 -21.54 33.33 -1.83
C ALA A 321 -21.25 31.86 -2.22
N ALA A 322 -20.69 31.04 -1.32
CA ALA A 322 -20.50 29.62 -1.58
C ALA A 322 -21.84 28.90 -1.75
N LEU A 323 -22.81 29.19 -0.88
CA LEU A 323 -24.16 28.60 -0.92
C LEU A 323 -24.97 29.06 -2.14
N GLU A 324 -24.90 30.35 -2.49
CA GLU A 324 -25.54 30.90 -3.70
C GLU A 324 -25.03 30.26 -5.01
N ASN A 325 -23.78 29.79 -5.01
CA ASN A 325 -23.16 29.08 -6.15
C ASN A 325 -23.32 27.56 -6.07
N GLY A 326 -24.23 27.04 -5.24
CA GLY A 326 -24.53 25.60 -5.14
C GLY A 326 -23.45 24.78 -4.42
N GLY A 327 -22.56 25.43 -3.67
CA GLY A 327 -21.59 24.80 -2.81
C GLY A 327 -22.10 24.52 -1.40
N SER A 328 -21.23 24.23 -0.46
CA SER A 328 -21.55 24.01 0.95
C SER A 328 -20.58 24.72 1.89
N VAL A 329 -21.01 24.84 3.14
CA VAL A 329 -20.17 25.25 4.27
C VAL A 329 -20.09 24.08 5.24
N ARG A 330 -18.91 23.52 5.39
CA ARG A 330 -18.67 22.42 6.33
C ARG A 330 -17.54 22.77 7.28
N GLY A 331 -17.54 22.10 8.43
CA GLY A 331 -16.51 22.30 9.43
C GLY A 331 -16.06 21.00 10.07
N ILE A 332 -14.91 21.07 10.74
CA ILE A 332 -14.39 20.03 11.64
C ILE A 332 -14.16 20.62 13.03
N ASN A 333 -14.34 19.80 14.05
CA ASN A 333 -14.09 20.18 15.45
C ASN A 333 -12.77 19.53 15.93
N ALA A 334 -11.72 20.33 16.07
CA ALA A 334 -10.47 19.91 16.68
C ALA A 334 -10.57 20.07 18.21
N LYS A 335 -10.98 19.01 18.88
CA LYS A 335 -11.19 18.94 20.33
C LYS A 335 -9.94 19.35 21.10
N GLY A 336 -10.11 20.22 22.12
CA GLY A 336 -9.03 20.68 22.98
C GLY A 336 -8.01 21.61 22.32
N GLN A 337 -8.27 22.12 21.08
CA GLN A 337 -7.34 23.00 20.35
C GLN A 337 -7.72 24.48 20.35
N GLY A 338 -8.67 24.90 21.18
CA GLY A 338 -9.14 26.31 21.31
C GLY A 338 -8.04 27.31 21.67
N GLY A 339 -6.97 26.84 22.31
CA GLY A 339 -5.75 27.61 22.60
C GLY A 339 -4.73 27.68 21.49
N MET A 340 -5.00 27.13 20.29
CA MET A 340 -4.03 27.08 19.19
C MET A 340 -3.54 28.47 18.78
N PRO A 341 -2.20 28.71 18.74
CA PRO A 341 -1.64 29.99 18.36
C PRO A 341 -2.02 30.39 16.92
N ARG A 342 -2.29 31.68 16.70
CA ARG A 342 -2.65 32.23 15.39
C ARG A 342 -1.70 31.78 14.26
N LYS A 343 -0.39 31.76 14.52
CA LYS A 343 0.61 31.33 13.53
C LYS A 343 0.42 29.87 13.10
N LYS A 344 -0.07 28.99 13.96
CA LYS A 344 -0.41 27.61 13.59
C LYS A 344 -1.68 27.57 12.73
N ILE A 345 -2.72 28.33 13.07
CA ILE A 345 -3.94 28.45 12.26
C ILE A 345 -3.61 29.01 10.87
N ASP A 346 -2.73 30.00 10.78
CA ASP A 346 -2.29 30.55 9.50
C ASP A 346 -1.55 29.50 8.62
N LYS A 347 -0.79 28.58 9.25
CA LYS A 347 -0.19 27.42 8.54
C LYS A 347 -1.25 26.44 8.04
N LEU A 348 -2.27 26.14 8.83
CA LEU A 348 -3.40 25.29 8.41
C LEU A 348 -4.17 25.96 7.25
N THR A 349 -4.32 27.30 7.30
CA THR A 349 -4.92 28.05 6.20
C THR A 349 -4.10 27.99 4.92
N ALA A 350 -2.76 28.02 5.01
CA ALA A 350 -1.89 27.83 3.86
C ALA A 350 -2.02 26.39 3.32
N PHE A 351 -2.04 25.40 4.19
CA PHE A 351 -2.19 24.00 3.83
C PHE A 351 -3.48 23.71 3.03
N VAL A 352 -4.64 24.21 3.48
CA VAL A 352 -5.91 23.95 2.75
C VAL A 352 -5.96 24.64 1.38
N LYS A 353 -5.16 25.66 1.14
CA LYS A 353 -5.05 26.31 -0.18
C LYS A 353 -4.42 25.40 -1.23
N ASP A 354 -3.54 24.49 -0.83
CA ASP A 354 -2.95 23.50 -1.73
C ASP A 354 -4.00 22.50 -2.25
N TYR A 355 -5.17 22.45 -1.59
CA TYR A 355 -6.36 21.65 -1.98
C TYR A 355 -7.47 22.50 -2.62
N GLY A 356 -7.17 23.73 -3.03
CA GLY A 356 -8.09 24.61 -3.75
C GLY A 356 -8.97 25.52 -2.89
N ALA A 357 -8.95 25.39 -1.56
CA ALA A 357 -9.71 26.29 -0.68
C ALA A 357 -9.14 27.72 -0.71
N LYS A 358 -10.02 28.73 -0.76
CA LYS A 358 -9.60 30.15 -0.76
C LYS A 358 -9.11 30.61 0.60
N GLY A 359 -9.51 29.94 1.68
CA GLY A 359 -9.16 30.25 3.06
C GLY A 359 -9.77 29.26 4.05
N LEU A 360 -9.44 29.46 5.33
CA LEU A 360 -9.95 28.68 6.44
C LEU A 360 -10.54 29.61 7.48
N ALA A 361 -11.87 29.55 7.69
CA ALA A 361 -12.53 30.29 8.74
C ALA A 361 -12.46 29.48 10.05
N TYR A 362 -12.46 30.16 11.21
CA TYR A 362 -12.37 29.46 12.48
C TYR A 362 -13.16 30.11 13.61
N VAL A 363 -13.55 29.29 14.58
CA VAL A 363 -14.07 29.67 15.90
C VAL A 363 -13.25 28.93 16.95
N ALA A 364 -12.54 29.66 17.80
CA ALA A 364 -11.80 29.12 18.93
C ALA A 364 -12.56 29.42 20.23
N ILE A 365 -12.98 28.36 20.90
CA ILE A 365 -13.66 28.43 22.18
C ILE A 365 -12.60 28.27 23.27
N GLN A 366 -12.35 29.34 24.05
CA GLN A 366 -11.32 29.29 25.08
C GLN A 366 -11.83 28.46 26.28
N GLU A 367 -10.93 28.04 27.16
CA GLU A 367 -11.25 27.30 28.40
C GLU A 367 -12.26 28.02 29.31
N ASP A 368 -12.27 29.37 29.31
CA ASP A 368 -13.20 30.20 30.04
C ASP A 368 -14.55 30.43 29.33
N GLY A 369 -14.74 29.76 28.17
CA GLY A 369 -15.93 29.91 27.32
C GLY A 369 -15.91 31.11 26.39
N THR A 370 -14.86 31.96 26.43
CA THR A 370 -14.74 33.10 25.53
C THR A 370 -14.53 32.61 24.07
N VAL A 371 -15.29 33.18 23.13
CA VAL A 371 -15.25 32.85 21.71
C VAL A 371 -14.39 33.84 20.95
N LYS A 372 -13.37 33.35 20.24
CA LYS A 372 -12.57 34.09 19.26
C LYS A 372 -12.84 33.53 17.88
N SER A 373 -13.20 34.39 16.93
CA SER A 373 -13.52 33.94 15.57
C SER A 373 -12.97 34.89 14.50
N SER A 374 -12.62 34.35 13.33
CA SER A 374 -12.23 35.17 12.17
C SER A 374 -13.39 35.94 11.53
N PHE A 375 -14.64 35.58 11.84
CA PHE A 375 -15.84 36.12 11.22
C PHE A 375 -16.97 36.51 12.24
N ALA A 376 -16.69 36.56 13.54
CA ALA A 376 -17.68 36.86 14.58
C ALA A 376 -18.46 38.15 14.31
N LYS A 377 -17.83 39.20 13.78
CA LYS A 377 -18.46 40.49 13.47
C LYS A 377 -19.56 40.42 12.40
N PHE A 378 -19.68 39.31 11.70
CA PHE A 378 -20.66 39.09 10.64
C PHE A 378 -21.81 38.16 11.08
N MET A 379 -21.85 37.77 12.35
CA MET A 379 -22.89 36.90 12.91
C MET A 379 -23.50 37.52 14.16
N THR A 380 -24.80 37.22 14.39
CA THR A 380 -25.42 37.53 15.69
C THR A 380 -24.93 36.53 16.74
N GLU A 381 -25.15 36.83 18.00
CA GLU A 381 -24.82 35.93 19.11
C GLU A 381 -25.58 34.60 19.00
N GLU A 382 -26.86 34.64 18.64
CA GLU A 382 -27.72 33.47 18.44
C GLU A 382 -27.19 32.59 17.27
N GLN A 383 -26.78 33.19 16.16
CA GLN A 383 -26.21 32.48 15.03
C GLN A 383 -24.88 31.81 15.42
N MET A 384 -24.02 32.50 16.19
CA MET A 384 -22.75 31.92 16.66
C MET A 384 -22.99 30.76 17.63
N GLN A 385 -23.93 30.87 18.53
CA GLN A 385 -24.29 29.78 19.45
C GLN A 385 -24.89 28.59 18.70
N ALA A 386 -25.75 28.82 17.70
CA ALA A 386 -26.30 27.76 16.85
C ALA A 386 -25.19 27.04 16.06
N LEU A 387 -24.20 27.79 15.55
CA LEU A 387 -23.06 27.21 14.82
C LEU A 387 -22.19 26.35 15.78
N ILE A 388 -21.88 26.85 16.97
CA ILE A 388 -21.09 26.09 17.96
C ILE A 388 -21.87 24.83 18.38
N ALA A 389 -23.17 24.91 18.60
CA ALA A 389 -24.00 23.75 18.94
C ALA A 389 -24.05 22.72 17.83
N ALA A 390 -24.22 23.15 16.56
CA ALA A 390 -24.21 22.26 15.40
C ALA A 390 -22.86 21.50 15.25
N MET A 391 -21.77 22.13 15.64
CA MET A 391 -20.42 21.55 15.63
C MET A 391 -20.10 20.72 16.90
N ASN A 392 -21.02 20.55 17.84
CA ASN A 392 -20.76 19.96 19.14
C ASN A 392 -19.52 20.60 19.82
N GLY A 393 -19.42 21.95 19.72
CA GLY A 393 -18.31 22.72 20.26
C GLY A 393 -18.43 22.90 21.77
N GLU A 394 -17.34 22.69 22.49
CA GLU A 394 -17.20 22.84 23.95
C GLU A 394 -16.06 23.80 24.28
N ALA A 395 -15.98 24.24 25.53
CA ALA A 395 -14.85 25.04 26.00
C ALA A 395 -13.52 24.30 25.74
N GLY A 396 -12.56 24.99 25.17
CA GLY A 396 -11.28 24.43 24.78
C GLY A 396 -11.21 23.94 23.32
N ASP A 397 -12.29 23.98 22.54
CA ASP A 397 -12.33 23.45 21.17
C ASP A 397 -11.98 24.49 20.09
N LEU A 398 -11.43 24.01 18.96
CA LEU A 398 -11.21 24.80 17.76
C LEU A 398 -12.06 24.26 16.60
N LEU A 399 -13.00 25.07 16.13
CA LEU A 399 -13.85 24.76 14.99
C LEU A 399 -13.25 25.41 13.73
N LEU A 400 -13.07 24.62 12.67
CA LEU A 400 -12.45 25.05 11.42
C LEU A 400 -13.41 24.83 10.27
N PHE A 401 -13.59 25.83 9.39
CA PHE A 401 -14.61 25.80 8.34
C PHE A 401 -14.01 26.11 6.96
N ALA A 402 -14.48 25.38 5.95
CA ALA A 402 -14.28 25.68 4.54
C ALA A 402 -15.63 25.92 3.85
N ALA A 403 -15.64 26.80 2.85
CA ALA A 403 -16.81 27.18 2.08
C ALA A 403 -16.42 27.36 0.61
N ASP A 404 -16.94 26.53 -0.26
CA ASP A 404 -16.73 26.54 -1.73
C ASP A 404 -17.63 25.46 -2.37
N LYS A 405 -17.38 25.09 -3.66
CA LYS A 405 -17.95 23.89 -4.28
C LYS A 405 -17.66 22.64 -3.43
N ASN A 406 -18.60 21.71 -3.38
CA ASN A 406 -18.49 20.51 -2.52
C ASN A 406 -17.14 19.79 -2.65
N LYS A 407 -16.64 19.59 -3.88
CA LYS A 407 -15.35 18.93 -4.12
C LYS A 407 -14.19 19.65 -3.39
N VAL A 408 -14.13 20.97 -3.47
CA VAL A 408 -13.08 21.76 -2.79
C VAL A 408 -13.20 21.67 -1.27
N VAL A 409 -14.44 21.68 -0.75
CA VAL A 409 -14.71 21.56 0.70
C VAL A 409 -14.29 20.18 1.19
N TRP A 410 -14.66 19.11 0.49
CA TRP A 410 -14.28 17.75 0.81
C TRP A 410 -12.76 17.55 0.77
N ASP A 411 -12.12 17.88 -0.35
CA ASP A 411 -10.67 17.72 -0.53
C ASP A 411 -9.87 18.48 0.53
N SER A 412 -10.25 19.73 0.83
CA SER A 412 -9.53 20.57 1.78
C SER A 412 -9.74 20.14 3.23
N LEU A 413 -10.99 19.88 3.67
CA LEU A 413 -11.27 19.46 5.05
C LEU A 413 -10.87 18.01 5.30
N GLY A 414 -11.01 17.11 4.32
CA GLY A 414 -10.53 15.73 4.42
C GLY A 414 -9.02 15.67 4.62
N ALA A 415 -8.26 16.44 3.84
CA ALA A 415 -6.81 16.56 4.01
C ALA A 415 -6.44 17.20 5.37
N LEU A 416 -7.15 18.28 5.76
CA LEU A 416 -6.94 18.98 7.03
C LEU A 416 -7.19 18.07 8.23
N ARG A 417 -8.21 17.23 8.16
CA ARG A 417 -8.56 16.23 9.16
C ARG A 417 -7.38 15.27 9.43
N ILE A 418 -6.77 14.75 8.38
CA ILE A 418 -5.60 13.86 8.49
C ILE A 418 -4.36 14.59 8.99
N GLU A 419 -4.13 15.82 8.52
CA GLU A 419 -2.99 16.64 8.96
C GLU A 419 -3.08 16.95 10.47
N LEU A 420 -4.27 17.32 10.97
CA LEU A 420 -4.50 17.53 12.40
C LEU A 420 -4.33 16.23 13.20
N ALA A 421 -4.83 15.10 12.70
CA ALA A 421 -4.66 13.81 13.36
C ALA A 421 -3.18 13.41 13.51
N LYS A 422 -2.34 13.70 12.51
CA LYS A 422 -0.88 13.52 12.60
C LYS A 422 -0.26 14.43 13.65
N GLN A 423 -0.60 15.72 13.65
CA GLN A 423 -0.07 16.69 14.61
C GLN A 423 -0.48 16.40 16.06
N LEU A 424 -1.64 15.79 16.26
CA LEU A 424 -2.20 15.41 17.55
C LEU A 424 -1.92 13.96 17.95
N GLU A 425 -1.11 13.23 17.16
CA GLU A 425 -0.73 11.85 17.40
C GLU A 425 -1.93 10.89 17.59
N LEU A 426 -3.03 11.10 16.84
CA LEU A 426 -4.25 10.31 16.93
C LEU A 426 -4.21 9.02 16.08
N LEU A 427 -3.17 8.82 15.27
CA LEU A 427 -3.05 7.72 14.34
C LEU A 427 -2.30 6.53 14.96
N ASP A 428 -2.99 5.70 15.76
CA ASP A 428 -2.38 4.48 16.32
C ASP A 428 -2.12 3.45 15.20
N LYS A 429 -0.85 3.10 14.99
CA LYS A 429 -0.41 2.06 14.04
C LYS A 429 -0.75 0.63 14.49
N ASN A 430 -1.19 0.44 15.74
CA ASN A 430 -1.59 -0.86 16.26
C ASN A 430 -3.10 -1.13 16.08
N GLU A 431 -3.86 -0.12 15.73
CA GLU A 431 -5.29 -0.22 15.47
C GLU A 431 -5.55 -0.45 13.98
N TYR A 432 -6.45 -1.38 13.65
CA TYR A 432 -6.85 -1.72 12.29
C TYR A 432 -8.35 -1.48 12.15
N ARG A 433 -8.75 -0.42 11.44
CA ARG A 433 -10.15 -0.05 11.17
C ARG A 433 -10.46 -0.22 9.71
N PHE A 434 -11.32 -1.20 9.41
CA PHE A 434 -11.79 -1.49 8.07
C PHE A 434 -13.12 -0.80 7.80
N VAL A 435 -13.36 -0.45 6.53
CA VAL A 435 -14.65 0.00 6.04
C VAL A 435 -14.78 -0.33 4.55
N TRP A 436 -15.97 -0.81 4.14
CA TRP A 436 -16.34 -0.89 2.74
C TRP A 436 -16.94 0.43 2.30
N ILE A 437 -16.47 0.96 1.18
CA ILE A 437 -17.10 2.07 0.47
C ILE A 437 -17.80 1.49 -0.75
N THR A 438 -19.08 1.84 -0.93
CA THR A 438 -19.95 1.29 -1.98
C THR A 438 -20.67 2.41 -2.72
N GLU A 439 -21.39 2.08 -3.79
CA GLU A 439 -22.22 3.02 -4.54
C GLU A 439 -21.43 4.24 -5.04
N PHE A 440 -20.26 4.00 -5.59
CA PHE A 440 -19.47 5.06 -6.23
C PHE A 440 -20.23 5.69 -7.41
N PRO A 441 -19.95 6.96 -7.79
CA PRO A 441 -20.36 7.45 -9.09
C PRO A 441 -19.82 6.52 -10.20
N LEU A 442 -20.64 6.22 -11.20
CA LEU A 442 -20.21 5.42 -12.35
C LEU A 442 -19.23 6.21 -13.21
N LEU A 443 -19.54 7.48 -13.41
CA LEU A 443 -18.80 8.40 -14.25
C LEU A 443 -18.51 9.70 -13.50
N GLU A 444 -17.38 10.32 -13.80
CA GLU A 444 -17.02 11.65 -13.33
C GLU A 444 -16.70 12.57 -14.50
N TRP A 445 -16.97 13.87 -14.33
CA TRP A 445 -16.63 14.86 -15.33
C TRP A 445 -15.15 15.23 -15.26
N SER A 446 -14.42 15.04 -16.36
CA SER A 446 -13.03 15.47 -16.49
C SER A 446 -12.98 16.86 -17.15
N GLU A 447 -12.59 17.88 -16.40
CA GLU A 447 -12.34 19.23 -16.92
C GLU A 447 -11.21 19.24 -17.96
N GLU A 448 -10.18 18.42 -17.77
CA GLU A 448 -9.04 18.30 -18.67
C GLU A 448 -9.45 17.73 -20.03
N GLN A 449 -10.28 16.66 -20.01
CA GLN A 449 -10.72 15.98 -21.24
C GLN A 449 -12.05 16.55 -21.78
N ASN A 450 -12.70 17.44 -21.02
CA ASN A 450 -14.02 18.01 -21.34
C ASN A 450 -15.06 16.94 -21.72
N ARG A 451 -15.08 15.83 -20.95
CA ARG A 451 -16.02 14.71 -21.13
C ARG A 451 -16.15 13.91 -19.85
N PHE A 452 -17.16 13.03 -19.79
CA PHE A 452 -17.24 12.02 -18.76
C PHE A 452 -16.14 10.96 -18.94
N VAL A 453 -15.56 10.52 -17.83
CA VAL A 453 -14.62 9.40 -17.72
C VAL A 453 -15.15 8.39 -16.70
N ALA A 454 -14.80 7.12 -16.86
CA ALA A 454 -15.19 6.11 -15.89
C ALA A 454 -14.42 6.34 -14.57
N MET A 455 -15.14 6.29 -13.44
CA MET A 455 -14.48 6.42 -12.14
C MET A 455 -13.61 5.21 -11.82
N HIS A 456 -14.03 4.01 -12.25
CA HIS A 456 -13.23 2.76 -12.14
C HIS A 456 -12.76 2.32 -13.53
N HIS A 457 -13.63 1.63 -14.28
CA HIS A 457 -13.32 1.17 -15.65
C HIS A 457 -14.62 1.00 -16.49
N PRO A 458 -14.50 0.91 -17.83
CA PRO A 458 -15.66 0.88 -18.73
C PRO A 458 -16.59 -0.33 -18.60
N PHE A 459 -16.17 -1.36 -17.86
CA PHE A 459 -16.92 -2.61 -17.68
C PHE A 459 -17.66 -2.66 -16.33
N THR A 460 -17.67 -1.58 -15.57
CA THR A 460 -18.36 -1.49 -14.28
C THR A 460 -19.87 -1.42 -14.46
N MET A 461 -20.60 -2.32 -13.82
CA MET A 461 -22.07 -2.35 -13.86
C MET A 461 -22.66 -1.16 -13.12
N PRO A 462 -23.57 -0.37 -13.74
CA PRO A 462 -24.38 0.62 -13.03
C PRO A 462 -25.39 -0.05 -12.10
N MET A 463 -25.86 0.69 -11.09
CA MET A 463 -27.01 0.26 -10.29
C MET A 463 -28.23 0.15 -11.18
N GLU A 464 -29.05 -0.90 -11.01
CA GLU A 464 -30.20 -1.18 -11.87
C GLU A 464 -31.24 -0.03 -11.88
N GLU A 465 -31.45 0.58 -10.72
CA GLU A 465 -32.38 1.72 -10.58
C GLU A 465 -31.92 2.99 -11.30
N ASP A 466 -30.63 3.10 -11.60
CA ASP A 466 -30.02 4.27 -12.24
C ASP A 466 -29.82 4.11 -13.75
N LEU A 467 -30.08 2.93 -14.33
CA LEU A 467 -29.87 2.62 -15.76
C LEU A 467 -30.54 3.62 -16.71
N GLN A 468 -31.69 4.16 -16.32
CA GLN A 468 -32.43 5.15 -17.11
C GLN A 468 -31.70 6.49 -17.27
N TYR A 469 -30.68 6.76 -16.45
CA TYR A 469 -29.95 8.04 -16.44
C TYR A 469 -28.61 7.99 -17.21
N ILE A 470 -28.15 6.83 -17.65
CA ILE A 470 -26.83 6.68 -18.33
C ILE A 470 -26.66 7.66 -19.49
N GLU A 471 -27.70 7.84 -20.30
CA GLU A 471 -27.66 8.72 -21.48
C GLU A 471 -28.17 10.14 -21.19
N SER A 472 -29.07 10.32 -20.22
CA SER A 472 -29.71 11.61 -19.94
C SER A 472 -29.03 12.45 -18.87
N ASP A 473 -28.43 11.79 -17.85
CA ASP A 473 -27.75 12.43 -16.72
C ASP A 473 -26.67 11.50 -16.18
N PRO A 474 -25.58 11.25 -16.95
CA PRO A 474 -24.56 10.26 -16.60
C PRO A 474 -23.85 10.53 -15.28
N GLY A 475 -23.75 11.80 -14.85
CA GLY A 475 -23.15 12.17 -13.56
C GLY A 475 -23.94 11.74 -12.32
N ARG A 476 -25.21 11.32 -12.50
CA ARG A 476 -26.07 10.84 -11.42
C ARG A 476 -25.99 9.33 -11.20
N VAL A 477 -25.47 8.60 -12.19
CA VAL A 477 -25.49 7.14 -12.17
C VAL A 477 -24.51 6.60 -11.16
N ARG A 478 -24.98 5.74 -10.25
CA ARG A 478 -24.12 5.01 -9.28
C ARG A 478 -23.67 3.68 -9.88
N ALA A 479 -22.50 3.24 -9.45
CA ALA A 479 -21.87 1.99 -9.84
C ALA A 479 -22.09 0.89 -8.78
N LYS A 480 -22.21 -0.37 -9.21
CA LYS A 480 -22.02 -1.55 -8.37
C LYS A 480 -20.53 -1.79 -8.11
N ALA A 481 -19.85 -0.78 -7.59
CA ALA A 481 -18.44 -0.79 -7.22
C ALA A 481 -18.28 -0.74 -5.72
N TYR A 482 -17.18 -1.30 -5.24
CA TYR A 482 -16.87 -1.41 -3.82
C TYR A 482 -15.36 -1.43 -3.60
N ASP A 483 -14.91 -0.60 -2.64
CA ASP A 483 -13.52 -0.56 -2.19
C ASP A 483 -13.44 -0.94 -0.72
N ILE A 484 -12.44 -1.73 -0.37
CA ILE A 484 -12.08 -2.00 1.02
C ILE A 484 -10.96 -1.05 1.45
N VAL A 485 -11.24 -0.31 2.50
CA VAL A 485 -10.34 0.69 3.08
C VAL A 485 -9.85 0.23 4.44
N LEU A 486 -8.57 0.39 4.70
CA LEU A 486 -7.92 0.14 5.98
C LEU A 486 -7.14 1.39 6.41
N ASN A 487 -7.51 2.00 7.54
CA ASN A 487 -6.75 3.11 8.13
C ASN A 487 -6.44 4.25 7.15
N GLY A 488 -7.44 4.67 6.37
CA GLY A 488 -7.26 5.76 5.41
C GLY A 488 -6.59 5.36 4.10
N ASN A 489 -6.41 4.07 3.85
CA ASN A 489 -5.83 3.54 2.62
C ASN A 489 -6.78 2.53 1.97
N GLU A 490 -7.10 2.72 0.72
CA GLU A 490 -7.70 1.71 -0.12
C GLU A 490 -6.71 0.55 -0.28
N ILE A 491 -7.06 -0.62 0.23
CA ILE A 491 -6.24 -1.83 0.11
C ILE A 491 -6.68 -2.74 -1.02
N GLY A 492 -7.89 -2.55 -1.53
CA GLY A 492 -8.43 -3.27 -2.67
C GLY A 492 -9.73 -2.66 -3.13
N GLY A 493 -10.06 -2.90 -4.38
CA GLY A 493 -11.29 -2.42 -4.99
C GLY A 493 -11.79 -3.36 -6.08
N GLY A 494 -13.06 -3.25 -6.38
CA GLY A 494 -13.71 -4.07 -7.38
C GLY A 494 -15.11 -3.61 -7.77
N SER A 495 -15.74 -4.37 -8.64
CA SER A 495 -17.10 -4.09 -9.07
C SER A 495 -17.79 -5.35 -9.61
N VAL A 496 -19.09 -5.30 -9.72
CA VAL A 496 -19.84 -6.15 -10.64
C VAL A 496 -19.57 -5.68 -12.07
N ARG A 497 -19.45 -6.63 -13.02
CA ARG A 497 -19.16 -6.30 -14.42
C ARG A 497 -20.43 -6.25 -15.24
N ILE A 498 -20.43 -5.40 -16.26
CA ILE A 498 -21.46 -5.42 -17.29
C ILE A 498 -21.32 -6.74 -18.07
N PHE A 499 -22.41 -7.47 -18.18
CA PHE A 499 -22.52 -8.70 -18.96
C PHE A 499 -23.63 -8.64 -20.01
N GLN A 500 -24.28 -7.48 -20.15
CA GLN A 500 -25.37 -7.21 -21.08
C GLN A 500 -24.87 -6.26 -22.16
N ASP A 501 -25.03 -6.67 -23.43
CA ASP A 501 -24.49 -5.94 -24.59
C ASP A 501 -25.04 -4.51 -24.69
N ASP A 502 -26.37 -4.35 -24.50
CA ASP A 502 -27.06 -3.07 -24.59
C ASP A 502 -26.61 -2.07 -23.50
N ILE A 503 -26.32 -2.55 -22.31
CA ILE A 503 -25.77 -1.71 -21.21
C ILE A 503 -24.32 -1.33 -21.52
N GLN A 504 -23.52 -2.26 -22.05
CA GLN A 504 -22.13 -2.00 -22.41
C GLN A 504 -22.02 -0.97 -23.54
N GLU A 505 -22.89 -1.03 -24.54
CA GLU A 505 -22.98 -0.05 -25.62
C GLU A 505 -23.28 1.35 -25.07
N LYS A 506 -24.32 1.48 -24.24
CA LYS A 506 -24.65 2.76 -23.57
C LYS A 506 -23.49 3.30 -22.74
N MET A 507 -22.78 2.43 -22.03
CA MET A 507 -21.60 2.83 -21.24
C MET A 507 -20.49 3.39 -22.13
N PHE A 508 -20.20 2.75 -23.27
CA PHE A 508 -19.19 3.26 -24.21
C PHE A 508 -19.61 4.60 -24.82
N HIS A 509 -20.88 4.76 -25.20
CA HIS A 509 -21.40 6.03 -25.71
C HIS A 509 -21.30 7.15 -24.67
N ALA A 510 -21.65 6.87 -23.40
CA ALA A 510 -21.50 7.84 -22.31
C ALA A 510 -20.04 8.28 -22.07
N LEU A 511 -19.09 7.40 -22.36
CA LEU A 511 -17.65 7.67 -22.33
C LEU A 511 -17.12 8.36 -23.59
N GLY A 512 -17.98 8.56 -24.61
CA GLY A 512 -17.63 9.22 -25.87
C GLY A 512 -16.93 8.32 -26.90
N PHE A 513 -17.01 6.99 -26.75
CA PHE A 513 -16.54 6.07 -27.79
C PHE A 513 -17.54 5.98 -28.93
N THR A 514 -17.04 5.86 -30.17
CA THR A 514 -17.84 5.31 -31.27
C THR A 514 -17.79 3.78 -31.21
N ASP A 515 -18.74 3.13 -31.89
CA ASP A 515 -18.80 1.66 -31.95
C ASP A 515 -17.53 1.08 -32.57
N GLU A 516 -16.94 1.73 -33.59
CA GLU A 516 -15.71 1.31 -34.21
C GLU A 516 -14.52 1.42 -33.23
N GLN A 517 -14.47 2.49 -32.43
CA GLN A 517 -13.41 2.69 -31.44
C GLN A 517 -13.51 1.65 -30.33
N ALA A 518 -14.72 1.42 -29.79
CA ALA A 518 -14.97 0.42 -28.77
C ALA A 518 -14.59 -0.98 -29.27
N TYR A 519 -15.02 -1.34 -30.50
CA TYR A 519 -14.70 -2.64 -31.09
C TYR A 519 -13.20 -2.79 -31.42
N SER A 520 -12.55 -1.72 -31.88
CA SER A 520 -11.11 -1.75 -32.15
C SER A 520 -10.29 -2.06 -30.89
N GLN A 521 -10.69 -1.52 -29.72
CA GLN A 521 -9.98 -1.74 -28.46
C GLN A 521 -10.39 -3.06 -27.79
N PHE A 522 -11.69 -3.32 -27.66
CA PHE A 522 -12.27 -4.36 -26.81
C PHE A 522 -13.02 -5.44 -27.58
N GLY A 523 -12.94 -5.45 -28.91
CA GLY A 523 -13.75 -6.34 -29.78
C GLY A 523 -13.61 -7.82 -29.40
N PHE A 524 -12.42 -8.28 -29.02
CA PHE A 524 -12.22 -9.66 -28.59
C PHE A 524 -13.03 -10.05 -27.33
N LEU A 525 -13.24 -9.10 -26.38
CA LEU A 525 -14.07 -9.31 -25.20
C LEU A 525 -15.55 -9.23 -25.58
N LEU A 526 -15.95 -8.22 -26.38
CA LEU A 526 -17.33 -8.06 -26.86
C LEU A 526 -17.77 -9.28 -27.69
N ASP A 527 -16.88 -9.83 -28.52
CA ASP A 527 -17.16 -11.05 -29.26
C ASP A 527 -17.33 -12.27 -28.34
N ALA A 528 -16.55 -12.38 -27.28
CA ALA A 528 -16.71 -13.47 -26.30
C ALA A 528 -18.06 -13.41 -25.60
N PHE A 529 -18.58 -12.22 -25.31
CA PHE A 529 -19.90 -12.03 -24.68
C PHE A 529 -21.05 -12.55 -25.52
N LYS A 530 -20.94 -12.51 -26.85
CA LYS A 530 -21.96 -13.05 -27.79
C LYS A 530 -22.19 -14.56 -27.65
N TYR A 531 -21.24 -15.29 -27.04
CA TYR A 531 -21.36 -16.75 -26.83
C TYR A 531 -21.90 -17.12 -25.45
N GLY A 532 -22.39 -16.15 -24.69
CA GLY A 532 -22.94 -16.34 -23.35
C GLY A 532 -21.93 -16.06 -22.26
N VAL A 533 -22.17 -14.97 -21.55
CA VAL A 533 -21.34 -14.53 -20.42
C VAL A 533 -22.15 -14.62 -19.13
N PRO A 534 -21.64 -15.25 -18.06
CA PRO A 534 -22.32 -15.25 -16.77
C PRO A 534 -22.26 -13.85 -16.13
N PRO A 535 -23.22 -13.47 -15.27
CA PRO A 535 -23.01 -12.39 -14.33
C PRO A 535 -21.72 -12.66 -13.53
N HIS A 536 -20.84 -11.68 -13.42
CA HIS A 536 -19.56 -11.86 -12.74
C HIS A 536 -19.09 -10.58 -12.05
N ALA A 537 -18.27 -10.75 -11.04
CA ALA A 537 -17.74 -9.68 -10.23
C ALA A 537 -16.37 -10.06 -9.66
N GLY A 538 -15.56 -9.08 -9.33
CA GLY A 538 -14.24 -9.35 -8.79
C GLY A 538 -13.70 -8.22 -7.95
N LEU A 539 -12.54 -8.49 -7.36
CA LEU A 539 -11.80 -7.54 -6.53
C LEU A 539 -10.29 -7.77 -6.70
N ALA A 540 -9.52 -6.72 -6.60
CA ALA A 540 -8.07 -6.80 -6.58
C ALA A 540 -7.50 -6.07 -5.36
N TYR A 541 -6.69 -6.77 -4.55
CA TYR A 541 -5.89 -6.12 -3.51
C TYR A 541 -4.53 -5.69 -4.04
N GLY A 542 -4.08 -4.50 -3.64
CA GLY A 542 -2.67 -4.13 -3.78
C GLY A 542 -1.85 -4.88 -2.72
N LEU A 543 -1.20 -5.99 -3.10
CA LEU A 543 -0.42 -6.81 -2.15
C LEU A 543 0.67 -5.98 -1.45
N ASP A 544 1.35 -5.11 -2.18
CA ASP A 544 2.42 -4.28 -1.62
C ASP A 544 1.89 -3.33 -0.53
N ARG A 545 0.74 -2.69 -0.78
CA ARG A 545 0.08 -1.78 0.18
C ARG A 545 -0.47 -2.55 1.38
N LEU A 546 -1.08 -3.71 1.17
CA LEU A 546 -1.58 -4.57 2.25
C LEU A 546 -0.44 -4.99 3.18
N VAL A 547 0.68 -5.47 2.61
CA VAL A 547 1.87 -5.86 3.40
C VAL A 547 2.48 -4.64 4.12
N MET A 548 2.56 -3.48 3.47
CA MET A 548 3.05 -2.24 4.07
C MET A 548 2.27 -1.88 5.33
N LEU A 549 0.94 -1.89 5.26
CA LEU A 549 0.09 -1.57 6.40
C LEU A 549 0.18 -2.63 7.52
N MET A 550 0.19 -3.91 7.17
CA MET A 550 0.35 -5.00 8.15
C MET A 550 1.72 -4.98 8.83
N ALA A 551 2.78 -4.61 8.09
CA ALA A 551 4.13 -4.44 8.61
C ALA A 551 4.37 -3.07 9.27
N LYS A 552 3.36 -2.19 9.33
CA LYS A 552 3.39 -0.83 9.91
C LYS A 552 4.46 0.08 9.29
N GLN A 553 4.77 -0.14 8.01
CA GLN A 553 5.72 0.68 7.25
C GLN A 553 5.04 1.90 6.63
N ASP A 554 5.83 2.93 6.35
CA ASP A 554 5.37 4.19 5.74
C ASP A 554 5.59 4.22 4.22
N SER A 555 6.26 3.19 3.67
CA SER A 555 6.55 3.07 2.23
C SER A 555 6.49 1.62 1.76
N ILE A 556 5.91 1.40 0.56
CA ILE A 556 5.93 0.06 -0.07
C ILE A 556 7.34 -0.40 -0.45
N ARG A 557 8.31 0.51 -0.54
CA ARG A 557 9.72 0.16 -0.79
C ARG A 557 10.34 -0.69 0.32
N ASP A 558 9.80 -0.61 1.54
CA ASP A 558 10.26 -1.44 2.66
C ASP A 558 9.70 -2.87 2.66
N VAL A 559 8.72 -3.15 1.80
CA VAL A 559 8.09 -4.48 1.66
C VAL A 559 8.26 -5.09 0.26
N ILE A 560 9.02 -4.43 -0.61
CA ILE A 560 9.43 -4.92 -1.94
C ILE A 560 10.95 -5.17 -1.93
N ALA A 561 11.38 -6.33 -2.43
CA ALA A 561 12.79 -6.69 -2.37
C ALA A 561 13.68 -5.69 -3.13
N PHE A 562 13.34 -5.37 -4.37
CA PHE A 562 14.10 -4.47 -5.25
C PHE A 562 13.20 -3.39 -5.85
N PRO A 563 12.82 -2.37 -5.07
CA PRO A 563 11.96 -1.29 -5.55
C PRO A 563 12.71 -0.31 -6.44
N LYS A 564 11.95 0.47 -7.21
CA LYS A 564 12.44 1.67 -7.90
C LYS A 564 12.38 2.89 -6.97
N ILE A 565 13.24 3.86 -7.20
CA ILE A 565 13.18 5.17 -6.55
C ILE A 565 12.14 6.09 -7.22
N LYS A 566 12.01 7.31 -6.73
CA LYS A 566 10.94 8.25 -7.14
C LYS A 566 10.90 8.56 -8.65
N ASP A 567 12.04 8.52 -9.32
CA ASP A 567 12.17 8.74 -10.78
C ASP A 567 12.05 7.45 -11.60
N ALA A 568 11.52 6.37 -11.02
CA ALA A 568 11.37 5.04 -11.62
C ALA A 568 12.69 4.33 -11.95
N SER A 569 13.85 4.79 -11.47
CA SER A 569 15.13 4.14 -11.68
C SER A 569 15.51 3.16 -10.56
N CYS A 570 16.45 2.26 -10.82
CA CYS A 570 17.03 1.34 -9.87
C CYS A 570 18.52 1.69 -9.63
N LEU A 571 18.83 2.21 -8.44
CA LEU A 571 20.21 2.60 -8.09
C LEU A 571 21.20 1.44 -8.03
N MET A 572 20.71 0.21 -7.82
CA MET A 572 21.56 -0.98 -7.74
C MET A 572 21.97 -1.51 -9.12
N THR A 573 21.03 -1.53 -10.06
CA THR A 573 21.25 -2.08 -11.42
C THR A 573 21.44 -0.99 -12.47
N GLU A 574 21.28 0.28 -12.09
CA GLU A 574 21.33 1.45 -12.96
C GLU A 574 20.25 1.43 -14.08
N ALA A 575 19.20 0.59 -13.92
CA ALA A 575 18.10 0.56 -14.85
C ALA A 575 17.17 1.80 -14.66
N PRO A 576 16.63 2.37 -15.79
CA PRO A 576 16.80 1.98 -17.17
C PRO A 576 18.18 2.38 -17.74
N THR A 577 18.68 1.61 -18.69
CA THR A 577 19.94 1.89 -19.40
C THR A 577 19.68 2.11 -20.88
N PRO A 578 20.56 2.83 -21.60
CA PRO A 578 20.47 2.91 -23.05
C PRO A 578 20.44 1.52 -23.69
N ALA A 579 19.59 1.34 -24.70
CA ALA A 579 19.54 0.12 -25.48
C ALA A 579 20.75 0.02 -26.42
N ASP A 580 21.19 -1.23 -26.68
CA ASP A 580 22.23 -1.50 -27.66
C ASP A 580 21.76 -1.13 -29.08
N THR A 581 22.59 -0.39 -29.85
CA THR A 581 22.25 0.11 -31.19
C THR A 581 21.85 -1.00 -32.13
N LYS A 582 22.55 -2.15 -32.09
CA LYS A 582 22.25 -3.31 -32.94
C LYS A 582 20.86 -3.89 -32.61
N GLN A 583 20.49 -3.94 -31.34
CA GLN A 583 19.14 -4.35 -30.92
C GLN A 583 18.07 -3.41 -31.45
N LEU A 584 18.32 -2.10 -31.43
CA LEU A 584 17.39 -1.12 -32.00
C LEU A 584 17.25 -1.28 -33.51
N GLU A 585 18.36 -1.48 -34.23
CA GLU A 585 18.36 -1.75 -35.67
C GLU A 585 17.56 -3.04 -36.02
N GLU A 586 17.74 -4.12 -35.25
CA GLU A 586 16.97 -5.38 -35.41
C GLU A 586 15.47 -5.20 -35.17
N LEU A 587 15.09 -4.24 -34.36
CA LEU A 587 13.69 -3.88 -34.05
C LEU A 587 13.13 -2.82 -35.03
N GLY A 588 13.97 -2.23 -35.87
CA GLY A 588 13.59 -1.13 -36.76
C GLY A 588 13.25 0.17 -35.97
N LEU A 589 13.91 0.41 -34.85
CA LEU A 589 13.66 1.54 -33.95
C LEU A 589 14.82 2.54 -33.97
N GLU A 590 14.49 3.80 -33.84
CA GLU A 590 15.42 4.90 -33.64
C GLU A 590 15.06 5.67 -32.38
N VAL A 591 16.04 6.01 -31.56
CA VAL A 591 15.84 6.83 -30.36
C VAL A 591 16.01 8.30 -30.77
N VAL A 592 14.90 9.03 -30.78
CA VAL A 592 14.91 10.50 -30.97
C VAL A 592 15.01 11.14 -29.58
N THR A 593 16.17 11.74 -29.28
CA THR A 593 16.36 12.54 -28.07
C THR A 593 16.21 14.01 -28.45
N GLU A 594 15.29 14.73 -27.80
CA GLU A 594 15.34 16.19 -27.86
C GLU A 594 16.63 16.64 -27.17
N GLU A 595 17.45 17.42 -27.86
CA GLU A 595 18.57 18.12 -27.22
C GLU A 595 17.96 19.06 -26.16
N LYS A 596 18.20 18.75 -24.89
CA LYS A 596 17.78 19.58 -23.76
C LYS A 596 18.69 20.78 -23.59
#